data_11742154060768cf9d7eb014693959bc
#
_entry.id   11742154060768cf9d7eb014693959bc
#
_cell.length_a   1.000
_cell.length_b   1.000
_cell.length_c   1.000
_cell.angle_alpha   90.00
_cell.angle_beta   90.00
_cell.angle_gamma   90.00
#
_symmetry.space_group_name_H-M   'P 1'
#
loop_
_entity.id
_entity.type
_entity.pdbx_description
1 polymer ?
#
loop_
_entity_poly.entity_id
_entity_poly.type
_entity_poly.pdbx_seq_one_letter_code
_entity_poly.pdbx_strand_id
1 'polypeptide(L)'
;MRVSNALLSLLLVGLLAACAGPRGIVPAQTTLTDVRASLGNPTDIRFDQNGEELWEYARGPMGTETYLIRAAKDGRVKAATQLLTEERFANIVPGQMSKADVRHLLGRPSDQVFLYNGTSWSWRVDLKPQTGHFVVRFDPNDVVLDKIILIDITDGDARDDGDRGGGGK
;
A
#
# COMPACT_ATOMS: atom_id res chain seq x y z
N MET A 1 46.02 -6.38 44.33
CA MET A 1 44.60 -6.66 44.40
C MET A 1 43.96 -6.16 43.12
N ARG A 2 43.51 -7.05 42.24
CA ARG A 2 43.02 -6.77 40.89
C ARG A 2 41.51 -6.83 40.91
N VAL A 3 40.84 -5.71 40.64
CA VAL A 3 39.40 -5.67 40.46
C VAL A 3 39.09 -5.87 38.98
N SER A 4 38.32 -6.92 38.71
CA SER A 4 37.92 -7.34 37.40
C SER A 4 36.92 -6.37 36.77
N ASN A 5 37.35 -5.81 35.63
CA ASN A 5 36.46 -5.10 34.69
C ASN A 5 35.74 -6.11 33.79
N ALA A 6 34.59 -6.57 34.22
CA ALA A 6 33.82 -7.52 33.44
C ALA A 6 32.31 -7.31 33.63
N LEU A 7 31.80 -6.13 33.32
CA LEU A 7 30.33 -5.90 33.20
C LEU A 7 30.04 -4.66 32.35
N LEU A 8 30.66 -4.58 31.17
CA LEU A 8 30.24 -3.62 30.14
C LEU A 8 30.01 -4.39 28.85
N SER A 9 29.03 -5.23 28.88
CA SER A 9 28.65 -5.99 27.70
C SER A 9 27.15 -5.91 27.51
N LEU A 10 26.81 -5.45 26.33
CA LEU A 10 25.57 -5.73 25.59
C LEU A 10 24.29 -5.08 26.08
N LEU A 11 24.16 -3.81 25.81
CA LEU A 11 22.86 -3.28 25.43
C LEU A 11 22.88 -2.95 23.92
N LEU A 12 22.98 -3.99 23.10
CA LEU A 12 22.69 -3.91 21.68
C LEU A 12 21.17 -4.00 21.55
N VAL A 13 20.51 -2.88 21.81
CA VAL A 13 19.10 -2.70 21.46
C VAL A 13 19.05 -2.70 19.93
N GLY A 14 18.63 -3.83 19.35
CA GLY A 14 18.33 -3.93 17.96
C GLY A 14 17.28 -2.86 17.60
N LEU A 15 17.65 -1.90 16.78
CA LEU A 15 16.71 -1.05 16.05
C LEU A 15 15.92 -1.99 15.13
N LEU A 16 14.78 -2.48 15.64
CA LEU A 16 13.73 -3.04 14.82
C LEU A 16 13.24 -1.90 13.94
N ALA A 17 13.59 -1.96 12.65
CA ALA A 17 12.97 -1.13 11.65
C ALA A 17 11.47 -1.31 11.80
N ALA A 18 10.80 -0.33 12.36
CA ALA A 18 9.35 -0.29 12.45
C ALA A 18 8.84 -0.17 11.01
N CYS A 19 8.52 -1.30 10.40
CA CYS A 19 7.73 -1.32 9.18
C CYS A 19 6.49 -0.47 9.47
N ALA A 20 6.24 0.55 8.64
CA ALA A 20 5.10 1.45 8.75
C ALA A 20 3.80 0.64 8.51
N GLY A 21 3.35 -0.06 9.53
CA GLY A 21 2.07 -0.76 9.58
C GLY A 21 0.96 0.16 10.11
N PRO A 22 -0.30 -0.27 10.05
CA PRO A 22 -1.41 0.45 10.65
C PRO A 22 -1.13 0.67 12.14
N ARG A 23 -1.44 1.86 12.64
CA ARG A 23 -1.15 2.23 14.03
C ARG A 23 -1.81 1.23 14.99
N GLY A 24 -1.06 0.72 15.96
CA GLY A 24 -1.55 -0.17 17.01
C GLY A 24 -1.45 -1.67 16.69
N ILE A 25 -1.00 -2.07 15.51
CA ILE A 25 -0.77 -3.48 15.19
C ILE A 25 0.69 -3.83 15.48
N VAL A 26 0.90 -4.63 16.52
CA VAL A 26 2.22 -5.09 16.96
C VAL A 26 2.33 -6.59 16.66
N PRO A 27 3.26 -7.00 15.76
CA PRO A 27 3.48 -8.42 15.47
C PRO A 27 3.71 -9.25 16.75
N ALA A 28 3.22 -10.48 16.76
CA ALA A 28 3.23 -11.45 17.85
C ALA A 28 2.38 -11.07 19.10
N GLN A 29 1.92 -9.83 19.22
CA GLN A 29 1.08 -9.38 20.34
C GLN A 29 -0.39 -9.21 19.92
N THR A 30 -0.62 -8.63 18.75
CA THR A 30 -1.97 -8.36 18.22
C THR A 30 -2.57 -9.63 17.61
N THR A 31 -3.86 -9.85 17.80
CA THR A 31 -4.62 -10.93 17.17
C THR A 31 -5.48 -10.41 16.01
N LEU A 32 -5.97 -11.31 15.15
CA LEU A 32 -6.92 -10.95 14.09
C LEU A 32 -8.22 -10.36 14.65
N THR A 33 -8.62 -10.77 15.86
CA THR A 33 -9.78 -10.18 16.57
C THR A 33 -9.52 -8.71 16.89
N ASP A 34 -8.33 -8.38 17.41
CA ASP A 34 -7.94 -7.00 17.71
C ASP A 34 -7.85 -6.16 16.43
N VAL A 35 -7.30 -6.73 15.36
CA VAL A 35 -7.25 -6.08 14.05
C VAL A 35 -8.66 -5.73 13.56
N ARG A 36 -9.59 -6.69 13.62
CA ARG A 36 -11.00 -6.47 13.23
C ARG A 36 -11.69 -5.43 14.13
N ALA A 37 -11.42 -5.43 15.40
CA ALA A 37 -11.97 -4.43 16.33
C ALA A 37 -11.45 -3.01 16.00
N SER A 38 -10.20 -2.90 15.56
CA SER A 38 -9.53 -1.61 15.27
C SER A 38 -9.80 -1.11 13.84
N LEU A 39 -9.75 -1.98 12.83
CA LEU A 39 -9.83 -1.61 11.42
C LEU A 39 -11.17 -1.95 10.75
N GLY A 40 -12.06 -2.66 11.46
CA GLY A 40 -13.30 -3.18 10.89
C GLY A 40 -13.10 -4.49 10.14
N ASN A 41 -14.04 -4.83 9.25
CA ASN A 41 -13.94 -6.02 8.43
C ASN A 41 -12.88 -5.84 7.33
N PRO A 42 -12.07 -6.88 7.05
CA PRO A 42 -11.15 -6.85 5.92
C PRO A 42 -11.91 -6.76 4.59
N THR A 43 -11.28 -6.17 3.58
CA THR A 43 -11.83 -6.11 2.21
C THR A 43 -11.69 -7.43 1.47
N ASP A 44 -10.74 -8.27 1.89
CA ASP A 44 -10.52 -9.61 1.34
C ASP A 44 -9.80 -10.49 2.37
N ILE A 45 -10.09 -11.80 2.34
CA ILE A 45 -9.42 -12.81 3.16
C ILE A 45 -8.94 -13.92 2.25
N ARG A 46 -7.66 -14.22 2.33
CA ARG A 46 -7.02 -15.31 1.58
C ARG A 46 -6.18 -16.17 2.51
N PHE A 47 -5.75 -17.33 2.03
CA PHE A 47 -4.79 -18.18 2.70
C PHE A 47 -3.55 -18.33 1.83
N ASP A 48 -2.38 -18.32 2.44
CA ASP A 48 -1.15 -18.64 1.73
C ASP A 48 -0.96 -20.18 1.64
N GLN A 49 0.12 -20.59 0.98
CA GLN A 49 0.45 -22.01 0.78
C GLN A 49 0.71 -22.77 2.10
N ASN A 50 1.01 -22.07 3.19
CA ASN A 50 1.22 -22.63 4.52
C ASN A 50 -0.07 -22.67 5.35
N GLY A 51 -1.18 -22.17 4.80
CA GLY A 51 -2.47 -22.04 5.48
C GLY A 51 -2.52 -20.90 6.49
N GLU A 52 -1.64 -19.89 6.36
CA GLU A 52 -1.68 -18.65 7.13
C GLU A 52 -2.74 -17.71 6.53
N GLU A 53 -3.47 -17.01 7.39
CA GLU A 53 -4.47 -16.05 6.96
C GLU A 53 -3.82 -14.74 6.49
N LEU A 54 -4.29 -14.25 5.34
CA LEU A 54 -3.91 -12.99 4.73
C LEU A 54 -5.15 -12.10 4.65
N TRP A 55 -5.25 -11.14 5.55
CA TRP A 55 -6.35 -10.17 5.58
C TRP A 55 -5.93 -8.88 4.90
N GLU A 56 -6.67 -8.50 3.87
CA GLU A 56 -6.43 -7.27 3.13
C GLU A 56 -7.35 -6.15 3.64
N TYR A 57 -6.78 -4.98 3.83
CA TYR A 57 -7.46 -3.75 4.22
C TYR A 57 -7.16 -2.65 3.21
N ALA A 58 -7.95 -2.57 2.14
CA ALA A 58 -7.94 -1.42 1.25
C ALA A 58 -8.77 -0.29 1.88
N ARG A 59 -8.20 0.91 1.95
CA ARG A 59 -8.83 2.08 2.58
C ARG A 59 -9.98 2.69 1.76
N GLY A 60 -10.59 1.89 0.86
CA GLY A 60 -11.69 2.31 -0.03
C GLY A 60 -11.19 3.16 -1.20
N PRO A 61 -12.12 3.66 -2.05
CA PRO A 61 -11.76 4.32 -3.30
C PRO A 61 -10.98 5.63 -3.12
N MET A 62 -11.13 6.30 -1.98
CA MET A 62 -10.41 7.54 -1.65
C MET A 62 -9.16 7.31 -0.80
N GLY A 63 -8.91 6.10 -0.33
CA GLY A 63 -7.73 5.78 0.46
C GLY A 63 -6.50 5.52 -0.41
N THR A 64 -5.34 5.94 0.07
CA THR A 64 -4.05 5.79 -0.61
C THR A 64 -3.21 4.64 -0.05
N GLU A 65 -3.80 3.82 0.81
CA GLU A 65 -3.12 2.74 1.50
C GLU A 65 -3.89 1.43 1.36
N THR A 66 -3.16 0.34 1.19
CA THR A 66 -3.67 -1.02 1.28
C THR A 66 -2.74 -1.83 2.16
N TYR A 67 -3.26 -2.31 3.28
CA TYR A 67 -2.50 -3.14 4.20
C TYR A 67 -2.82 -4.62 4.02
N LEU A 68 -1.79 -5.45 4.03
CA LEU A 68 -1.90 -6.90 4.13
C LEU A 68 -1.46 -7.33 5.53
N ILE A 69 -2.38 -7.88 6.29
CA ILE A 69 -2.12 -8.46 7.61
C ILE A 69 -1.96 -9.96 7.43
N ARG A 70 -0.78 -10.47 7.74
CA ARG A 70 -0.51 -11.91 7.79
C ARG A 70 -0.61 -12.41 9.21
N ALA A 71 -1.40 -13.45 9.43
CA ALA A 71 -1.53 -14.09 10.74
C ALA A 71 -1.18 -15.58 10.68
N ALA A 72 -0.63 -16.06 11.77
CA ALA A 72 -0.42 -17.48 11.98
C ALA A 72 -1.76 -18.22 12.19
N LYS A 73 -1.73 -19.54 12.14
CA LYS A 73 -2.93 -20.39 12.32
C LYS A 73 -3.62 -20.23 13.67
N ASP A 74 -2.91 -19.71 14.67
CA ASP A 74 -3.46 -19.37 15.99
C ASP A 74 -4.12 -17.97 16.03
N GLY A 75 -4.17 -17.27 14.90
CA GLY A 75 -4.75 -15.95 14.76
C GLY A 75 -3.85 -14.79 15.20
N ARG A 76 -2.59 -15.03 15.59
CA ARG A 76 -1.65 -13.97 15.95
C ARG A 76 -1.04 -13.33 14.70
N VAL A 77 -1.02 -12.01 14.68
CA VAL A 77 -0.41 -11.24 13.57
C VAL A 77 1.10 -11.49 13.53
N LYS A 78 1.60 -11.89 12.38
CA LYS A 78 3.03 -12.04 12.07
C LYS A 78 3.62 -10.81 11.42
N ALA A 79 2.84 -10.17 10.54
CA ALA A 79 3.26 -8.98 9.82
C ALA A 79 2.06 -8.13 9.40
N ALA A 80 2.28 -6.83 9.30
CA ALA A 80 1.38 -5.87 8.69
C ALA A 80 2.18 -5.09 7.64
N THR A 81 1.81 -5.20 6.37
CA THR A 81 2.59 -4.67 5.25
C THR A 81 1.75 -3.72 4.41
N GLN A 82 2.26 -2.51 4.15
CA GLN A 82 1.69 -1.60 3.15
C GLN A 82 2.03 -2.12 1.75
N LEU A 83 1.00 -2.28 0.92
CA LEU A 83 1.17 -2.83 -0.43
C LEU A 83 1.42 -1.75 -1.50
N LEU A 84 0.94 -0.51 -1.28
CA LEU A 84 1.04 0.56 -2.25
C LEU A 84 2.31 1.39 -1.99
N THR A 85 3.46 0.85 -2.38
CA THR A 85 4.78 1.48 -2.20
C THR A 85 5.52 1.56 -3.54
N GLU A 86 6.38 2.56 -3.70
CA GLU A 86 7.20 2.74 -4.91
C GLU A 86 8.03 1.50 -5.24
N GLU A 87 8.60 0.85 -4.22
CA GLU A 87 9.35 -0.40 -4.40
C GLU A 87 8.50 -1.49 -5.05
N ARG A 88 7.25 -1.67 -4.59
CA ARG A 88 6.34 -2.66 -5.15
C ARG A 88 5.89 -2.29 -6.56
N PHE A 89 5.69 -1.02 -6.83
CA PHE A 89 5.38 -0.54 -8.18
C PHE A 89 6.55 -0.81 -9.14
N ALA A 90 7.79 -0.60 -8.68
CA ALA A 90 8.99 -0.88 -9.47
C ALA A 90 9.09 -2.36 -9.87
N ASN A 91 8.66 -3.28 -8.98
CA ASN A 91 8.72 -4.72 -9.22
C ASN A 91 7.73 -5.24 -10.28
N ILE A 92 6.80 -4.42 -10.78
CA ILE A 92 5.92 -4.83 -11.88
C ILE A 92 6.70 -4.76 -13.20
N VAL A 93 6.81 -5.90 -13.87
CA VAL A 93 7.55 -6.03 -15.12
C VAL A 93 6.58 -6.29 -16.28
N PRO A 94 6.40 -5.30 -17.20
CA PRO A 94 5.59 -5.48 -18.40
C PRO A 94 6.03 -6.68 -19.23
N GLY A 95 5.08 -7.37 -19.82
CA GLY A 95 5.28 -8.57 -20.64
C GLY A 95 5.62 -9.84 -19.86
N GLN A 96 5.82 -9.77 -18.53
CA GLN A 96 6.21 -10.93 -17.72
C GLN A 96 5.22 -11.27 -16.62
N MET A 97 4.56 -10.26 -16.04
CA MET A 97 3.64 -10.47 -14.93
C MET A 97 2.20 -10.57 -15.43
N SER A 98 1.46 -11.49 -14.81
CA SER A 98 0.02 -11.61 -15.01
C SER A 98 -0.78 -10.65 -14.11
N LYS A 99 -2.05 -10.47 -14.43
CA LYS A 99 -3.03 -9.76 -13.58
C LYS A 99 -3.11 -10.36 -12.17
N ALA A 100 -2.97 -11.69 -12.05
CA ALA A 100 -2.96 -12.39 -10.77
C ALA A 100 -1.71 -12.01 -9.94
N ASP A 101 -0.53 -11.89 -10.56
CA ASP A 101 0.70 -11.47 -9.89
C ASP A 101 0.58 -10.04 -9.37
N VAL A 102 0.04 -9.13 -10.18
CA VAL A 102 -0.22 -7.74 -9.77
C VAL A 102 -1.24 -7.68 -8.63
N ARG A 103 -2.32 -8.48 -8.70
CA ARG A 103 -3.30 -8.61 -7.61
C ARG A 103 -2.67 -9.10 -6.31
N HIS A 104 -1.73 -10.04 -6.41
CA HIS A 104 -0.99 -10.54 -5.25
C HIS A 104 -0.04 -9.48 -4.68
N LEU A 105 0.61 -8.71 -5.55
CA LEU A 105 1.61 -7.71 -5.17
C LEU A 105 0.99 -6.45 -4.55
N LEU A 106 -0.07 -5.90 -5.13
CA LEU A 106 -0.66 -4.60 -4.77
C LEU A 106 -2.01 -4.68 -4.05
N GLY A 107 -2.59 -5.87 -3.97
CA GLY A 107 -3.94 -6.01 -3.44
C GLY A 107 -5.01 -5.60 -4.45
N ARG A 108 -6.25 -5.47 -3.96
CA ARG A 108 -7.42 -5.11 -4.79
C ARG A 108 -7.28 -3.69 -5.34
N PRO A 109 -7.50 -3.48 -6.64
CA PRO A 109 -7.51 -2.14 -7.21
C PRO A 109 -8.68 -1.31 -6.67
N SER A 110 -8.48 0.01 -6.61
CA SER A 110 -9.52 0.97 -6.25
C SER A 110 -10.57 1.08 -7.36
N ASP A 111 -10.14 0.93 -8.61
CA ASP A 111 -11.00 0.99 -9.79
C ASP A 111 -10.51 0.06 -10.90
N GLN A 112 -11.45 -0.40 -11.74
CA GLN A 112 -11.20 -1.30 -12.86
C GLN A 112 -12.00 -0.81 -14.08
N VAL A 113 -11.32 -0.63 -15.19
CA VAL A 113 -11.92 -0.25 -16.47
C VAL A 113 -11.68 -1.35 -17.50
N PHE A 114 -12.76 -1.82 -18.11
CA PHE A 114 -12.69 -2.77 -19.21
C PHE A 114 -12.54 -2.01 -20.53
N LEU A 115 -11.50 -2.31 -21.25
CA LEU A 115 -11.17 -1.72 -22.56
C LEU A 115 -11.44 -2.72 -23.66
N TYR A 116 -11.59 -2.25 -24.91
CA TYR A 116 -11.76 -3.15 -26.06
C TYR A 116 -10.62 -4.17 -26.22
N ASN A 117 -9.41 -3.77 -25.86
CA ASN A 117 -8.19 -4.56 -26.02
C ASN A 117 -7.54 -4.92 -24.67
N GLY A 118 -8.31 -5.10 -23.60
CA GLY A 118 -7.77 -5.51 -22.32
C GLY A 118 -8.46 -4.87 -21.11
N THR A 119 -7.72 -4.69 -20.04
CA THR A 119 -8.24 -4.14 -18.78
C THR A 119 -7.25 -3.15 -18.20
N SER A 120 -7.74 -2.12 -17.55
CA SER A 120 -6.95 -1.18 -16.76
C SER A 120 -7.35 -1.27 -15.30
N TRP A 121 -6.38 -1.41 -14.41
CA TRP A 121 -6.55 -1.35 -12.97
C TRP A 121 -5.85 -0.13 -12.42
N SER A 122 -6.48 0.55 -11.46
CA SER A 122 -5.86 1.67 -10.78
C SER A 122 -5.94 1.57 -9.26
N TRP A 123 -4.92 2.09 -8.61
CA TRP A 123 -4.82 2.28 -7.16
C TRP A 123 -4.58 3.75 -6.89
N ARG A 124 -5.36 4.34 -5.98
CA ARG A 124 -5.04 5.68 -5.48
C ARG A 124 -3.82 5.59 -4.58
N VAL A 125 -2.86 6.50 -4.77
CA VAL A 125 -1.56 6.48 -4.10
C VAL A 125 -1.18 7.84 -3.54
N ASP A 126 -0.40 7.85 -2.46
CA ASP A 126 0.19 9.05 -1.87
C ASP A 126 1.58 9.25 -2.48
N LEU A 127 1.76 10.31 -3.24
CA LEU A 127 3.00 10.65 -3.95
C LEU A 127 3.76 11.81 -3.29
N LYS A 128 3.28 12.30 -2.17
CA LYS A 128 3.81 13.45 -1.39
C LYS A 128 4.56 14.49 -2.21
N PRO A 129 4.07 15.76 -2.26
CA PRO A 129 2.96 16.30 -1.48
C PRO A 129 1.56 16.07 -2.08
N GLN A 130 1.47 15.38 -3.22
CA GLN A 130 0.25 15.19 -3.98
C GLN A 130 -0.28 13.76 -3.83
N THR A 131 -1.52 13.53 -4.26
CA THR A 131 -2.06 12.20 -4.51
C THR A 131 -2.10 11.93 -6.01
N GLY A 132 -2.31 10.66 -6.36
CA GLY A 132 -2.42 10.27 -7.74
C GLY A 132 -2.92 8.84 -7.88
N HIS A 133 -2.82 8.32 -9.09
CA HIS A 133 -3.23 6.96 -9.41
C HIS A 133 -2.05 6.19 -10.00
N PHE A 134 -1.71 5.08 -9.40
CA PHE A 134 -0.88 4.08 -10.05
C PHE A 134 -1.77 3.19 -10.91
N VAL A 135 -1.51 3.15 -12.20
CA VAL A 135 -2.33 2.45 -13.19
C VAL A 135 -1.52 1.35 -13.84
N VAL A 136 -2.09 0.16 -13.94
CA VAL A 136 -1.54 -0.98 -14.69
C VAL A 136 -2.54 -1.39 -15.76
N ARG A 137 -2.09 -1.47 -17.01
CA ARG A 137 -2.88 -1.97 -18.14
C ARG A 137 -2.48 -3.40 -18.46
N PHE A 138 -3.48 -4.20 -18.79
CA PHE A 138 -3.33 -5.60 -19.16
C PHE A 138 -3.86 -5.85 -20.56
N ASP A 139 -3.24 -6.75 -21.28
CA ASP A 139 -3.69 -7.25 -22.55
C ASP A 139 -4.90 -8.21 -22.42
N PRO A 140 -5.52 -8.69 -23.53
CA PRO A 140 -6.62 -9.65 -23.47
C PRO A 140 -6.27 -10.99 -22.82
N ASN A 141 -4.98 -11.31 -22.67
CA ASN A 141 -4.48 -12.53 -22.03
C ASN A 141 -4.14 -12.30 -20.55
N ASP A 142 -4.52 -11.13 -19.99
CA ASP A 142 -4.24 -10.73 -18.63
C ASP A 142 -2.73 -10.57 -18.29
N VAL A 143 -1.91 -10.27 -19.30
CA VAL A 143 -0.49 -9.93 -19.11
C VAL A 143 -0.33 -8.42 -19.02
N VAL A 144 0.55 -7.95 -18.14
CA VAL A 144 0.86 -6.52 -17.99
C VAL A 144 1.41 -5.95 -19.30
N LEU A 145 0.74 -4.95 -19.86
CA LEU A 145 1.22 -4.18 -21.00
C LEU A 145 2.17 -3.06 -20.58
N ASP A 146 1.71 -2.26 -19.63
CA ASP A 146 2.48 -1.15 -19.07
C ASP A 146 1.98 -0.74 -17.68
N LYS A 147 2.71 0.20 -17.08
CA LYS A 147 2.38 0.85 -15.81
C LYS A 147 2.68 2.34 -15.89
N ILE A 148 1.80 3.17 -15.35
CA ILE A 148 1.98 4.63 -15.32
C ILE A 148 1.53 5.19 -13.96
N ILE A 149 2.03 6.37 -13.62
CA ILE A 149 1.55 7.17 -12.49
C ILE A 149 0.87 8.41 -13.06
N LEU A 150 -0.38 8.62 -12.68
CA LEU A 150 -1.15 9.81 -12.98
C LEU A 150 -1.25 10.65 -11.71
N ILE A 151 -0.84 11.89 -11.78
CA ILE A 151 -0.90 12.83 -10.64
C ILE A 151 -2.25 13.54 -10.67
N ASP A 152 -2.90 13.66 -9.50
CA ASP A 152 -4.10 14.45 -9.35
C ASP A 152 -3.70 15.94 -9.43
N ILE A 153 -4.03 16.60 -10.54
CA ILE A 153 -3.87 18.05 -10.67
C ILE A 153 -5.02 18.66 -9.90
N THR A 154 -4.76 19.23 -8.72
CA THR A 154 -5.72 20.10 -8.07
C THR A 154 -5.66 21.43 -8.79
N ASP A 155 -6.78 21.85 -9.41
CA ASP A 155 -6.97 23.16 -10.05
C ASP A 155 -6.87 24.33 -9.03
N GLY A 156 -5.83 24.33 -8.21
CA GLY A 156 -5.58 25.37 -7.20
C GLY A 156 -4.82 26.59 -7.73
N ASP A 157 -4.38 26.60 -8.99
CA ASP A 157 -3.61 27.68 -9.60
C ASP A 157 -4.29 28.34 -10.82
N ALA A 158 -5.58 28.14 -11.01
CA ALA A 158 -6.36 29.08 -11.80
C ALA A 158 -6.50 30.38 -11.00
N ARG A 159 -5.39 31.12 -10.86
CA ARG A 159 -5.45 32.50 -10.42
C ARG A 159 -6.25 33.24 -11.45
N ASP A 160 -7.40 33.70 -10.99
CA ASP A 160 -8.18 34.74 -11.59
C ASP A 160 -7.31 36.01 -11.74
N ASP A 161 -6.52 36.06 -12.81
CA ASP A 161 -5.88 37.30 -13.31
C ASP A 161 -6.91 38.12 -14.12
N GLY A 162 -8.19 37.98 -13.80
CA GLY A 162 -9.28 38.73 -14.38
C GLY A 162 -9.52 40.03 -13.62
N ASP A 163 -9.19 41.12 -14.28
CA ASP A 163 -9.79 42.44 -14.16
C ASP A 163 -9.30 43.38 -13.05
N ARG A 164 -8.10 43.94 -13.28
CA ARG A 164 -7.86 45.34 -12.92
C ARG A 164 -7.92 46.23 -14.16
N GLY A 165 -9.11 46.27 -14.78
CA GLY A 165 -9.45 47.25 -15.77
C GLY A 165 -9.82 48.55 -15.07
N GLY A 166 -8.99 49.53 -15.18
CA GLY A 166 -9.16 50.89 -14.75
C GLY A 166 -10.35 51.60 -15.38
N GLY A 167 -10.98 52.40 -14.62
CA GLY A 167 -11.97 53.38 -15.02
C GLY A 167 -11.80 54.64 -14.25
N GLY A 168 -10.82 55.44 -14.65
CA GLY A 168 -10.82 56.84 -14.28
C GLY A 168 -11.76 57.62 -15.14
N LYS A 169 -12.63 58.36 -14.53
CA LYS A 169 -12.95 59.78 -14.78
C LYS A 169 -14.05 60.20 -13.83
#